data_700f6ea3205cd02ebe2f2c662ac1d792
#
_entry.id   700f6ea3205cd02ebe2f2c662ac1d792
#
_cell.length_a   1.000
_cell.length_b   1.000
_cell.length_c   1.000
_cell.angle_alpha   90.00
_cell.angle_beta   90.00
_cell.angle_gamma   90.00
#
_symmetry.space_group_name_H-M   'P 1'
#
loop_
_entity.id
_entity.type
_entity.pdbx_description
1 polymer ?
#
loop_
_entity_poly.entity_id
_entity_poly.type
_entity_poly.pdbx_seq_one_letter_code
_entity_poly.pdbx_strand_id
1 'polypeptide(L)'
;MIEYLKNSQLESVAEKYDLRPGMGMSAIQLGVAKRYFVVVNVISDPDCPEEEKEFETYVLINPRMISNSVEQIYVTDGEGCLSVNRPVEGIVPRYARCTMEAYDMEGRKIHVRAREDLAICFQHELDHLNGILFFDHIDPKNPFKGKDTMRGI
;
A
#
# COMPACT_ATOMS: atom_id res chain seq x y z
N MET A 1 10.36 10.40 0.11
CA MET A 1 9.35 9.34 0.21
C MET A 1 9.79 8.21 1.15
N ILE A 2 10.89 7.53 0.87
CA ILE A 2 11.36 6.38 1.70
C ILE A 2 11.56 6.79 3.15
N GLU A 3 12.31 7.85 3.41
CA GLU A 3 12.57 8.34 4.76
C GLU A 3 11.28 8.72 5.51
N TYR A 4 10.35 9.41 4.85
CA TYR A 4 9.04 9.70 5.43
C TYR A 4 8.31 8.42 5.85
N LEU A 5 8.21 7.44 4.95
CA LEU A 5 7.51 6.19 5.22
C LEU A 5 8.18 5.39 6.35
N LYS A 6 9.50 5.33 6.41
CA LYS A 6 10.21 4.71 7.53
C LYS A 6 9.90 5.42 8.85
N ASN A 7 10.07 6.72 8.88
CA ASN A 7 9.88 7.53 10.08
C ASN A 7 8.42 7.50 10.56
N SER A 8 7.46 7.44 9.65
CA SER A 8 6.03 7.37 9.98
C SER A 8 5.60 6.02 10.60
N GLN A 9 6.44 5.00 10.50
CA GLN A 9 6.21 3.67 11.08
C GLN A 9 7.00 3.45 12.39
N LEU A 10 7.72 4.45 12.85
CA LEU A 10 8.38 4.51 14.15
C LEU A 10 7.55 5.41 15.07
N GLU A 11 6.95 4.84 16.10
CA GLU A 11 5.97 5.52 16.96
C GLU A 11 6.55 6.81 17.58
N SER A 12 7.75 6.71 18.17
CA SER A 12 8.43 7.86 18.79
C SER A 12 8.74 8.99 17.80
N VAL A 13 9.06 8.65 16.56
CA VAL A 13 9.37 9.62 15.49
C VAL A 13 8.07 10.20 14.92
N ALA A 14 7.08 9.34 14.69
CA ALA A 14 5.77 9.74 14.18
C ALA A 14 5.08 10.73 15.13
N GLU A 15 5.07 10.45 16.43
CA GLU A 15 4.54 11.37 17.46
C GLU A 15 5.31 12.71 17.50
N LYS A 16 6.64 12.64 17.52
CA LYS A 16 7.49 13.84 17.59
C LYS A 16 7.28 14.82 16.45
N TYR A 17 7.01 14.31 15.25
CA TYR A 17 6.90 15.12 14.02
C TYR A 17 5.49 15.18 13.46
N ASP A 18 4.49 14.67 14.19
CA ASP A 18 3.09 14.58 13.76
C ASP A 18 2.94 13.92 12.38
N LEU A 19 3.61 12.77 12.20
CA LEU A 19 3.58 12.03 10.93
C LEU A 19 2.40 11.06 10.93
N ARG A 20 1.65 11.05 9.84
CA ARG A 20 0.63 10.03 9.63
C ARG A 20 1.30 8.73 9.17
N PRO A 21 1.04 7.60 9.84
CA PRO A 21 1.60 6.31 9.43
C PRO A 21 1.19 5.94 8.01
N GLY A 22 2.15 5.44 7.24
CA GLY A 22 1.92 4.99 5.88
C GLY A 22 2.94 3.93 5.45
N MET A 23 2.48 2.95 4.68
CA MET A 23 3.31 1.89 4.12
C MET A 23 3.76 2.22 2.70
N GLY A 24 2.93 2.94 1.94
CA GLY A 24 3.16 3.27 0.54
C GLY A 24 2.93 4.74 0.20
N MET A 25 3.50 5.17 -0.90
CA MET A 25 3.30 6.52 -1.45
C MET A 25 3.59 6.53 -2.95
N SER A 26 2.67 7.08 -3.72
CA SER A 26 2.82 7.29 -5.17
C SER A 26 3.30 8.69 -5.49
N ALA A 27 4.06 8.84 -6.57
CA ALA A 27 4.59 10.12 -7.02
C ALA A 27 3.50 11.18 -7.22
N ILE A 28 2.35 10.78 -7.75
CA ILE A 28 1.22 11.67 -8.01
C ILE A 28 0.66 12.32 -6.72
N GLN A 29 0.77 11.67 -5.57
CA GLN A 29 0.35 12.22 -4.29
C GLN A 29 1.21 13.44 -3.87
N LEU A 30 2.41 13.56 -4.42
CA LEU A 30 3.32 14.70 -4.24
C LEU A 30 3.25 15.72 -5.40
N GLY A 31 2.27 15.58 -6.30
CA GLY A 31 2.14 16.44 -7.48
C GLY A 31 3.16 16.15 -8.58
N VAL A 32 3.89 15.04 -8.49
CA VAL A 32 4.86 14.62 -9.51
C VAL A 32 4.16 13.73 -10.54
N ALA A 33 3.98 14.23 -11.75
CA ALA A 33 3.31 13.53 -12.85
C ALA A 33 4.21 12.45 -13.49
N LYS A 34 4.65 11.50 -12.66
CA LYS A 34 5.49 10.36 -13.04
C LYS A 34 4.86 9.06 -12.50
N ARG A 35 5.05 7.98 -13.23
CA ARG A 35 4.50 6.67 -12.85
C ARG A 35 5.52 5.88 -12.04
N TYR A 36 5.59 6.15 -10.75
CA TYR A 36 6.31 5.31 -9.78
C TYR A 36 5.66 5.42 -8.39
N PHE A 37 5.87 4.42 -7.61
CA PHE A 37 5.54 4.43 -6.19
C PHE A 37 6.65 3.79 -5.35
N VAL A 38 6.60 4.08 -4.08
CA VAL A 38 7.51 3.54 -3.06
C VAL A 38 6.68 2.85 -1.99
N VAL A 39 7.13 1.68 -1.56
CA VAL A 39 6.58 0.98 -0.40
C VAL A 39 7.71 0.65 0.55
N VAL A 40 7.46 0.85 1.83
CA VAL A 40 8.35 0.49 2.94
C VAL A 40 7.61 -0.48 3.85
N ASN A 41 8.09 -1.69 3.92
CA ASN A 41 7.51 -2.77 4.71
C ASN A 41 8.40 -3.08 5.92
N VAL A 42 7.82 -3.11 7.12
CA VAL A 42 8.51 -3.59 8.33
C VAL A 42 8.59 -5.11 8.25
N ILE A 43 9.78 -5.66 8.32
CA ILE A 43 10.04 -7.10 8.24
C ILE A 43 10.49 -7.73 9.55
N SER A 44 10.82 -6.90 10.56
CA SER A 44 11.13 -7.35 11.91
C SER A 44 9.89 -7.79 12.68
N ASP A 45 10.10 -8.51 13.77
CA ASP A 45 9.04 -8.90 14.69
C ASP A 45 8.25 -7.66 15.18
N PRO A 46 6.91 -7.71 15.28
CA PRO A 46 6.12 -6.60 15.82
C PRO A 46 6.55 -6.11 17.20
N ASP A 47 7.05 -7.02 18.06
CA ASP A 47 7.52 -6.71 19.41
C ASP A 47 9.00 -6.24 19.45
N CYS A 48 9.64 -6.11 18.30
CA CYS A 48 11.02 -5.63 18.18
C CYS A 48 11.10 -4.14 18.60
N PRO A 49 12.11 -3.74 19.40
CA PRO A 49 12.35 -2.33 19.71
C PRO A 49 12.47 -1.47 18.45
N GLU A 50 12.03 -0.22 18.52
CA GLU A 50 12.03 0.67 17.35
C GLU A 50 13.40 0.85 16.70
N GLU A 51 14.45 0.91 17.51
CA GLU A 51 15.85 1.05 17.06
C GLU A 51 16.38 -0.18 16.32
N GLU A 52 15.72 -1.34 16.49
CA GLU A 52 16.06 -2.61 15.85
C GLU A 52 15.13 -2.96 14.69
N LYS A 53 14.15 -2.11 14.39
CA LYS A 53 13.21 -2.35 13.28
C LYS A 53 13.92 -2.39 11.93
N GLU A 54 13.69 -3.48 11.22
CA GLU A 54 14.19 -3.69 9.87
C GLU A 54 13.11 -3.38 8.83
N PHE A 55 13.54 -2.75 7.73
CA PHE A 55 12.65 -2.34 6.65
C PHE A 55 13.09 -2.91 5.31
N GLU A 56 12.15 -3.45 4.59
CA GLU A 56 12.30 -3.76 3.17
C GLU A 56 11.68 -2.64 2.34
N THR A 57 12.41 -2.14 1.36
CA THR A 57 11.99 -0.99 0.55
C THR A 57 11.83 -1.39 -0.90
N TYR A 58 10.71 -1.02 -1.47
CA TYR A 58 10.38 -1.25 -2.88
C TYR A 58 10.23 0.09 -3.59
N VAL A 59 10.94 0.27 -4.70
CA VAL A 59 10.75 1.38 -5.64
C VAL A 59 10.35 0.78 -6.97
N LEU A 60 9.11 1.02 -7.40
CA LEU A 60 8.56 0.46 -8.63
C LEU A 60 8.30 1.57 -9.63
N ILE A 61 9.11 1.62 -10.69
CA ILE A 61 9.01 2.61 -11.77
C ILE A 61 8.29 1.99 -12.96
N ASN A 62 7.29 2.70 -13.49
CA ASN A 62 6.41 2.23 -14.55
C ASN A 62 5.79 0.85 -14.23
N PRO A 63 5.18 0.68 -13.04
CA PRO A 63 4.66 -0.60 -12.60
C PRO A 63 3.43 -1.01 -13.40
N ARG A 64 3.32 -2.32 -13.60
CA ARG A 64 2.08 -2.97 -14.06
C ARG A 64 1.90 -4.31 -13.36
N MET A 65 0.68 -4.65 -13.02
CA MET A 65 0.36 -5.97 -12.48
C MET A 65 0.28 -6.97 -13.64
N ILE A 66 1.13 -8.00 -13.59
CA ILE A 66 1.22 -9.04 -14.64
C ILE A 66 0.53 -10.34 -14.26
N SER A 67 0.29 -10.57 -12.97
CA SER A 67 -0.51 -11.70 -12.47
C SER A 67 -1.10 -11.39 -11.11
N ASN A 68 -2.19 -12.07 -10.79
CA ASN A 68 -2.86 -11.99 -9.50
C ASN A 68 -3.53 -13.32 -9.13
N SER A 69 -3.84 -13.49 -7.83
CA SER A 69 -4.60 -14.61 -7.32
C SER A 69 -6.09 -14.52 -7.69
N VAL A 70 -6.76 -15.67 -7.66
CA VAL A 70 -8.23 -15.71 -7.66
C VAL A 70 -8.77 -15.30 -6.29
N GLU A 71 -8.09 -15.69 -5.21
CA GLU A 71 -8.41 -15.30 -3.85
C GLU A 71 -8.36 -13.78 -3.71
N GLN A 72 -9.41 -13.23 -3.10
CA GLN A 72 -9.49 -11.83 -2.70
C GLN A 72 -9.50 -11.70 -1.18
N ILE A 73 -8.95 -10.60 -0.72
CA ILE A 73 -8.86 -10.19 0.68
C ILE A 73 -9.31 -8.74 0.84
N TYR A 74 -9.53 -8.33 2.06
CA TYR A 74 -9.78 -6.93 2.43
C TYR A 74 -9.23 -6.65 3.83
N VAL A 75 -8.89 -5.39 4.10
CA VAL A 75 -8.52 -4.94 5.45
C VAL A 75 -9.78 -4.82 6.29
N THR A 76 -9.83 -5.52 7.44
CA THR A 76 -11.03 -5.57 8.30
C THR A 76 -11.42 -4.22 8.87
N ASP A 77 -10.42 -3.40 9.20
CA ASP A 77 -10.60 -2.04 9.73
C ASP A 77 -10.77 -0.98 8.61
N GLY A 78 -10.82 -1.44 7.35
CA GLY A 78 -10.88 -0.58 6.17
C GLY A 78 -9.50 -0.06 5.72
N GLU A 79 -9.43 0.38 4.46
CA GLU A 79 -8.21 1.04 3.96
C GLU A 79 -8.17 2.52 4.35
N GLY A 80 -6.97 3.01 4.63
CA GLY A 80 -6.67 4.43 4.77
C GLY A 80 -5.78 4.92 3.63
N CYS A 81 -5.66 6.23 3.48
CA CYS A 81 -4.76 6.86 2.52
C CYS A 81 -4.19 8.16 3.08
N LEU A 82 -2.90 8.41 2.87
CA LEU A 82 -2.25 9.67 3.27
C LEU A 82 -2.88 10.90 2.59
N SER A 83 -3.50 10.71 1.42
CA SER A 83 -4.18 11.77 0.66
C SER A 83 -5.67 11.94 1.03
N VAL A 84 -6.22 11.13 1.94
CA VAL A 84 -7.63 11.18 2.34
C VAL A 84 -7.73 11.46 3.84
N ASN A 85 -8.25 12.64 4.19
CA ASN A 85 -8.32 13.14 5.58
C ASN A 85 -9.66 12.85 6.28
N ARG A 86 -10.36 11.81 5.84
CA ARG A 86 -11.63 11.39 6.44
C ARG A 86 -11.74 9.88 6.47
N PRO A 87 -12.41 9.30 7.46
CA PRO A 87 -12.76 7.89 7.41
C PRO A 87 -13.75 7.62 6.27
N VAL A 88 -13.60 6.47 5.63
CA VAL A 88 -14.55 5.96 4.63
C VAL A 88 -14.92 4.55 5.04
N GLU A 89 -16.19 4.35 5.32
CA GLU A 89 -16.72 3.05 5.74
C GLU A 89 -16.82 2.10 4.53
N GLY A 90 -16.43 0.86 4.74
CA GLY A 90 -16.56 -0.21 3.74
C GLY A 90 -15.29 -1.01 3.56
N ILE A 91 -15.38 -2.03 2.75
CA ILE A 91 -14.27 -2.92 2.41
C ILE A 91 -13.83 -2.69 0.96
N VAL A 92 -12.54 -2.82 0.73
CA VAL A 92 -11.93 -2.73 -0.60
C VAL A 92 -11.47 -4.12 -1.03
N PRO A 93 -12.08 -4.73 -2.04
CA PRO A 93 -11.62 -6.01 -2.58
C PRO A 93 -10.23 -5.88 -3.20
N ARG A 94 -9.29 -6.71 -2.72
CA ARG A 94 -7.92 -6.78 -3.23
C ARG A 94 -7.54 -8.22 -3.53
N TYR A 95 -6.68 -8.44 -4.50
CA TYR A 95 -6.07 -9.75 -4.71
C TYR A 95 -5.13 -10.08 -3.56
N ALA A 96 -5.24 -11.28 -2.99
CA ALA A 96 -4.39 -11.74 -1.88
C ALA A 96 -2.91 -11.85 -2.27
N ARG A 97 -2.64 -12.10 -3.54
CA ARG A 97 -1.29 -12.17 -4.12
C ARG A 97 -1.28 -11.47 -5.48
N CYS A 98 -0.20 -10.77 -5.76
CA CYS A 98 0.02 -10.19 -7.08
C CYS A 98 1.51 -10.21 -7.44
N THR A 99 1.80 -10.09 -8.75
CA THR A 99 3.14 -9.87 -9.26
C THR A 99 3.15 -8.59 -10.06
N MET A 100 4.03 -7.67 -9.67
CA MET A 100 4.29 -6.45 -10.42
C MET A 100 5.52 -6.62 -11.31
N GLU A 101 5.42 -6.20 -12.54
CA GLU A 101 6.57 -5.91 -13.41
C GLU A 101 6.83 -4.40 -13.33
N ALA A 102 8.07 -4.01 -13.14
CA ALA A 102 8.46 -2.62 -13.02
C ALA A 102 9.94 -2.46 -13.43
N TYR A 103 10.45 -1.23 -13.30
CA TYR A 103 11.87 -0.94 -13.37
C TYR A 103 12.36 -0.45 -12.02
N ASP A 104 13.59 -0.84 -11.65
CA ASP A 104 14.27 -0.31 -10.47
C ASP A 104 14.92 1.05 -10.76
N MET A 105 15.60 1.63 -9.76
CA MET A 105 16.27 2.94 -9.89
C MET A 105 17.48 2.92 -10.84
N GLU A 106 18.02 1.74 -11.14
CA GLU A 106 19.10 1.53 -12.11
C GLU A 106 18.57 1.27 -13.53
N GLY A 107 17.24 1.29 -13.72
CA GLY A 107 16.61 1.06 -15.01
C GLY A 107 16.52 -0.41 -15.41
N ARG A 108 16.76 -1.34 -14.49
CA ARG A 108 16.64 -2.77 -14.75
C ARG A 108 15.20 -3.21 -14.59
N LYS A 109 14.72 -4.06 -15.46
CA LYS A 109 13.39 -4.67 -15.33
C LYS A 109 13.40 -5.67 -14.18
N ILE A 110 12.41 -5.53 -13.29
CA ILE A 110 12.23 -6.38 -12.12
C ILE A 110 10.81 -6.95 -12.08
N HIS A 111 10.68 -8.12 -11.45
CA HIS A 111 9.40 -8.72 -11.08
C HIS A 111 9.36 -8.87 -9.57
N VAL A 112 8.34 -8.26 -8.96
CA VAL A 112 8.16 -8.29 -7.51
C VAL A 112 6.85 -9.01 -7.18
N ARG A 113 6.96 -10.06 -6.37
CA ARG A 113 5.79 -10.80 -5.85
C ARG A 113 5.42 -10.25 -4.49
N ALA A 114 4.14 -10.00 -4.31
CA ALA A 114 3.57 -9.54 -3.06
C ALA A 114 2.40 -10.40 -2.61
N ARG A 115 2.20 -10.47 -1.30
CA ARG A 115 1.06 -11.15 -0.65
C ARG A 115 0.56 -10.33 0.52
N GLU A 116 -0.69 -10.56 0.91
CA GLU A 116 -1.32 -9.96 2.09
C GLU A 116 -1.20 -8.43 2.07
N ASP A 117 -0.81 -7.79 3.16
CA ASP A 117 -0.68 -6.34 3.30
C ASP A 117 0.19 -5.72 2.21
N LEU A 118 1.30 -6.36 1.86
CA LEU A 118 2.17 -5.87 0.77
C LEU A 118 1.46 -5.89 -0.58
N ALA A 119 0.64 -6.92 -0.85
CA ALA A 119 -0.15 -6.98 -2.08
C ALA A 119 -1.25 -5.92 -2.11
N ILE A 120 -1.90 -5.68 -0.98
CA ILE A 120 -2.88 -4.58 -0.84
C ILE A 120 -2.21 -3.24 -1.12
N CYS A 121 -1.08 -2.97 -0.47
CA CYS A 121 -0.34 -1.73 -0.64
C CYS A 121 0.09 -1.51 -2.10
N PHE A 122 0.62 -2.51 -2.77
CA PHE A 122 1.00 -2.40 -4.19
C PHE A 122 -0.19 -2.07 -5.09
N GLN A 123 -1.36 -2.67 -4.84
CA GLN A 123 -2.57 -2.39 -5.59
C GLN A 123 -3.10 -0.98 -5.30
N HIS A 124 -3.05 -0.54 -4.03
CA HIS A 124 -3.43 0.80 -3.62
C HIS A 124 -2.57 1.87 -4.32
N GLU A 125 -1.24 1.68 -4.33
CA GLU A 125 -0.33 2.63 -4.96
C GLU A 125 -0.42 2.62 -6.51
N LEU A 126 -0.67 1.45 -7.10
CA LEU A 126 -0.94 1.35 -8.55
C LEU A 126 -2.24 2.07 -8.93
N ASP A 127 -3.27 1.98 -8.09
CA ASP A 127 -4.53 2.70 -8.29
C ASP A 127 -4.30 4.21 -8.37
N HIS A 128 -3.51 4.78 -7.46
CA HIS A 128 -3.15 6.20 -7.50
C HIS A 128 -2.56 6.61 -8.85
N LEU A 129 -1.67 5.79 -9.41
CA LEU A 129 -1.07 6.05 -10.74
C LEU A 129 -2.08 6.00 -11.88
N ASN A 130 -3.22 5.36 -11.66
CA ASN A 130 -4.34 5.25 -12.61
C ASN A 130 -5.48 6.21 -12.30
N GLY A 131 -5.31 7.12 -11.33
CA GLY A 131 -6.32 8.10 -10.94
C GLY A 131 -7.47 7.51 -10.12
N ILE A 132 -7.25 6.38 -9.43
CA ILE A 132 -8.25 5.66 -8.62
C ILE A 132 -7.87 5.82 -7.14
N LEU A 133 -8.87 6.08 -6.30
CA LEU A 133 -8.75 6.08 -4.85
C LEU A 133 -9.41 4.83 -4.26
N PHE A 134 -8.95 4.41 -3.09
CA PHE A 134 -9.43 3.18 -2.47
C PHE A 134 -10.97 3.12 -2.34
N PHE A 135 -11.61 4.24 -2.03
CA PHE A 135 -13.07 4.30 -1.86
C PHE A 135 -13.84 4.21 -3.19
N ASP A 136 -13.19 4.35 -4.36
CA ASP A 136 -13.81 4.12 -5.65
C ASP A 136 -14.17 2.64 -5.86
N HIS A 137 -13.54 1.75 -5.10
CA HIS A 137 -13.85 0.31 -5.07
C HIS A 137 -15.01 -0.05 -4.13
N ILE A 138 -15.45 0.88 -3.28
CA ILE A 138 -16.51 0.64 -2.31
C ILE A 138 -17.87 0.90 -2.96
N ASP A 139 -18.76 -0.07 -2.90
CA ASP A 139 -20.14 0.11 -3.33
C ASP A 139 -20.88 1.05 -2.34
N PRO A 140 -21.29 2.27 -2.74
CA PRO A 140 -21.88 3.23 -1.81
C PRO A 140 -23.25 2.79 -1.28
N LYS A 141 -23.91 1.83 -1.94
CA LYS A 141 -25.22 1.28 -1.50
C LYS A 141 -25.05 0.05 -0.62
N ASN A 142 -23.91 -0.63 -0.73
CA ASN A 142 -23.57 -1.79 0.08
C ASN A 142 -22.05 -1.80 0.36
N PRO A 143 -21.56 -1.01 1.32
CA PRO A 143 -20.14 -0.85 1.60
C PRO A 143 -19.39 -2.16 1.95
N PHE A 144 -20.11 -3.16 2.42
CA PHE A 144 -19.56 -4.47 2.80
C PHE A 144 -19.90 -5.59 1.79
N LYS A 145 -20.22 -5.23 0.56
CA LYS A 145 -20.54 -6.18 -0.50
C LYS A 145 -19.41 -7.17 -0.74
N GLY A 146 -19.74 -8.46 -0.70
CA GLY A 146 -18.78 -9.54 -0.92
C GLY A 146 -17.96 -9.96 0.30
N LYS A 147 -18.19 -9.36 1.47
CA LYS A 147 -17.48 -9.68 2.71
C LYS A 147 -17.41 -11.18 3.01
N ASP A 148 -18.53 -11.90 2.79
CA ASP A 148 -18.63 -13.33 3.08
C ASP A 148 -17.90 -14.24 2.08
N THR A 149 -17.43 -13.68 0.95
CA THR A 149 -16.71 -14.41 -0.10
C THR A 149 -15.21 -14.10 -0.15
N MET A 150 -14.77 -13.20 0.71
CA MET A 150 -13.37 -12.76 0.80
C MET A 150 -12.84 -12.98 2.21
N ARG A 151 -11.52 -13.08 2.33
CA ARG A 151 -10.87 -13.19 3.64
C ARG A 151 -10.50 -11.81 4.17
N GLY A 152 -10.95 -11.49 5.39
CA GLY A 152 -10.47 -10.32 6.12
C GLY A 152 -9.06 -10.56 6.70
N ILE A 153 -8.23 -9.53 6.66
CA ILE A 153 -6.91 -9.50 7.30
C ILE A 153 -6.79 -8.27 8.19
#